data_38d80ad1e0b1199dac99bd758f8da054
#
_entry.id   38d80ad1e0b1199dac99bd758f8da054
#
_cell.length_a   1.000
_cell.length_b   1.000
_cell.length_c   1.000
_cell.angle_alpha   90.00
_cell.angle_beta   90.00
_cell.angle_gamma   90.00
#
_symmetry.space_group_name_H-M   'P 1'
#
loop_
_entity.id
_entity.type
_entity.pdbx_description
1 polymer ?
#
loop_
_entity_poly.entity_id
_entity_poly.type
_entity_poly.pdbx_seq_one_letter_code
_entity_poly.pdbx_strand_id
1 'polypeptide(L)'
;MKKLYVLILIIAFAACEQPQQNEIVYTSKGKIDYPMTPDDEQMLDSIQFNTFRFFMQEHHPEWGIVKDRTKDWAPASIASTGFGIPCFAIGAERNWISREQAAGITLDMLHFFYNSVQSADTNTTGYNGCYYHFLKMDTGTREWRCELSTVDTGLLMMGIIFARNYYSLDNEMEKQ
;
A
#
# COMPACT_ATOMS: atom_id res chain seq x y z
N MET A 1 -21.76 38.42 70.78
CA MET A 1 -20.73 38.38 69.76
C MET A 1 -20.49 36.91 69.36
N LYS A 2 -21.03 36.49 68.20
CA LYS A 2 -20.94 35.11 67.71
C LYS A 2 -19.70 35.01 66.85
N LYS A 3 -18.72 34.17 67.19
CA LYS A 3 -17.55 33.90 66.39
C LYS A 3 -17.93 32.87 65.30
N LEU A 4 -17.82 33.29 64.05
CA LEU A 4 -18.04 32.47 62.87
C LEU A 4 -16.74 31.74 62.54
N TYR A 5 -16.66 30.43 62.68
CA TYR A 5 -15.54 29.61 62.25
C TYR A 5 -15.73 29.25 60.79
N VAL A 6 -14.91 29.80 59.93
CA VAL A 6 -14.84 29.41 58.50
C VAL A 6 -13.95 28.16 58.42
N LEU A 7 -14.58 27.03 58.11
CA LEU A 7 -13.90 25.76 57.84
C LEU A 7 -13.43 25.77 56.40
N ILE A 8 -12.12 25.96 56.18
CA ILE A 8 -11.51 25.86 54.86
C ILE A 8 -11.32 24.36 54.58
N LEU A 9 -12.12 23.82 53.67
CA LEU A 9 -11.99 22.45 53.14
C LEU A 9 -10.93 22.47 52.03
N ILE A 10 -9.71 22.02 52.33
CA ILE A 10 -8.68 21.80 51.31
C ILE A 10 -8.99 20.49 50.65
N ILE A 11 -9.56 20.57 49.42
CA ILE A 11 -9.71 19.41 48.53
C ILE A 11 -8.36 19.20 47.85
N ALA A 12 -7.60 18.22 48.34
CA ALA A 12 -6.42 17.75 47.65
C ALA A 12 -6.87 17.03 46.34
N PHE A 13 -6.80 17.69 45.21
CA PHE A 13 -6.86 17.03 43.93
C PHE A 13 -5.61 16.19 43.81
N ALA A 14 -5.73 14.87 43.97
CA ALA A 14 -4.75 13.93 43.49
C ALA A 14 -4.69 14.10 41.95
N ALA A 15 -3.71 14.81 41.46
CA ALA A 15 -3.43 14.86 40.04
C ALA A 15 -3.04 13.44 39.63
N CYS A 16 -3.94 12.76 38.95
CA CYS A 16 -3.61 11.55 38.21
C CYS A 16 -2.62 12.01 37.13
N GLU A 17 -1.34 11.71 37.29
CA GLU A 17 -0.36 11.89 36.22
C GLU A 17 -0.85 11.05 35.04
N GLN A 18 -1.40 11.73 34.03
CA GLN A 18 -1.65 11.09 32.76
C GLN A 18 -0.27 10.72 32.16
N PRO A 19 -0.12 9.51 31.60
CA PRO A 19 1.11 9.19 30.91
C PRO A 19 1.36 10.28 29.85
N GLN A 20 2.54 10.88 29.86
CA GLN A 20 2.94 11.86 28.83
C GLN A 20 2.74 11.18 27.47
N GLN A 21 1.70 11.58 26.75
CA GLN A 21 1.61 11.30 25.33
C GLN A 21 2.80 12.04 24.70
N ASN A 22 3.73 11.28 24.12
CA ASN A 22 4.79 11.85 23.32
C ASN A 22 4.15 12.68 22.21
N GLU A 23 4.21 13.99 22.34
CA GLU A 23 3.63 14.91 21.38
C GLU A 23 4.44 14.80 20.09
N ILE A 24 3.80 14.37 19.00
CA ILE A 24 4.44 14.29 17.69
C ILE A 24 4.65 15.72 17.19
N VAL A 25 5.88 16.21 17.29
CA VAL A 25 6.23 17.54 16.81
C VAL A 25 6.53 17.50 15.31
N TYR A 26 5.65 18.08 14.51
CA TYR A 26 5.91 18.30 13.09
C TYR A 26 6.80 19.53 12.92
N THR A 27 8.02 19.34 12.41
CA THR A 27 8.88 20.47 12.04
C THR A 27 8.40 21.10 10.74
N SER A 28 8.74 22.36 10.50
CA SER A 28 8.41 23.12 9.28
C SER A 28 8.91 22.48 7.96
N LYS A 29 9.68 21.42 8.04
CA LYS A 29 10.17 20.61 6.90
C LYS A 29 9.50 19.25 6.78
N GLY A 30 8.41 19.00 7.51
CA GLY A 30 7.70 17.72 7.49
C GLY A 30 8.48 16.57 8.15
N LYS A 31 9.58 16.86 8.84
CA LYS A 31 10.34 15.84 9.55
C LYS A 31 9.68 15.58 10.91
N ILE A 32 9.25 14.35 11.11
CA ILE A 32 8.77 13.89 12.42
C ILE A 32 10.02 13.64 13.29
N ASP A 33 10.15 14.40 14.37
CA ASP A 33 11.23 14.18 15.34
C ASP A 33 10.75 13.19 16.42
N TYR A 34 10.67 11.92 16.01
CA TYR A 34 10.38 10.80 16.90
C TYR A 34 11.68 10.04 17.15
N PRO A 35 12.13 9.94 18.40
CA PRO A 35 13.35 9.18 18.73
C PRO A 35 13.07 7.69 18.55
N MET A 36 13.39 7.16 17.37
CA MET A 36 13.29 5.73 17.07
C MET A 36 14.23 4.94 17.95
N THR A 37 13.69 3.90 18.58
CA THR A 37 14.51 2.90 19.30
C THR A 37 14.93 1.78 18.34
N PRO A 38 15.97 0.99 18.66
CA PRO A 38 16.33 -0.19 17.88
C PRO A 38 15.19 -1.21 17.73
N ASP A 39 14.33 -1.32 18.74
CA ASP A 39 13.14 -2.21 18.69
C ASP A 39 12.10 -1.69 17.71
N ASP A 40 11.90 -0.37 17.63
CA ASP A 40 10.99 0.25 16.64
C ASP A 40 11.51 0.00 15.23
N GLU A 41 12.82 0.16 14.98
CA GLU A 41 13.44 -0.11 13.69
C GLU A 41 13.27 -1.57 13.28
N GLN A 42 13.54 -2.51 14.18
CA GLN A 42 13.36 -3.94 13.92
C GLN A 42 11.90 -4.31 13.64
N MET A 43 10.96 -3.69 14.37
CA MET A 43 9.54 -3.90 14.14
C MET A 43 9.12 -3.38 12.75
N LEU A 44 9.55 -2.19 12.36
CA LEU A 44 9.25 -1.60 11.05
C LEU A 44 9.85 -2.42 9.91
N ASP A 45 11.08 -2.89 10.05
CA ASP A 45 11.72 -3.78 9.08
C ASP A 45 10.94 -5.09 8.93
N SER A 46 10.47 -5.65 10.03
CA SER A 46 9.66 -6.88 10.03
C SER A 46 8.32 -6.66 9.33
N ILE A 47 7.63 -5.54 9.59
CA ILE A 47 6.37 -5.18 8.93
C ILE A 47 6.60 -4.98 7.45
N GLN A 48 7.63 -4.23 7.06
CA GLN A 48 7.96 -3.95 5.67
C GLN A 48 8.27 -5.25 4.89
N PHE A 49 9.10 -6.13 5.47
CA PHE A 49 9.44 -7.42 4.85
C PHE A 49 8.24 -8.34 4.71
N ASN A 50 7.37 -8.44 5.73
CA ASN A 50 6.18 -9.28 5.65
C ASN A 50 5.15 -8.72 4.66
N THR A 51 5.04 -7.39 4.54
CA THR A 51 4.22 -6.76 3.50
C THR A 51 4.76 -7.10 2.11
N PHE A 52 6.05 -6.93 1.87
CA PHE A 52 6.71 -7.33 0.62
C PHE A 52 6.46 -8.80 0.29
N ARG A 53 6.60 -9.71 1.27
CA ARG A 53 6.34 -11.14 1.08
C ARG A 53 4.93 -11.44 0.60
N PHE A 54 3.91 -10.71 1.08
CA PHE A 54 2.54 -10.85 0.59
C PHE A 54 2.48 -10.62 -0.92
N PHE A 55 3.02 -9.50 -1.41
CA PHE A 55 3.02 -9.20 -2.84
C PHE A 55 3.81 -10.22 -3.65
N MET A 56 4.95 -10.69 -3.14
CA MET A 56 5.74 -11.74 -3.80
C MET A 56 5.06 -13.10 -3.85
N GLN A 57 4.20 -13.43 -2.89
CA GLN A 57 3.52 -14.72 -2.83
C GLN A 57 2.19 -14.73 -3.56
N GLU A 58 1.53 -13.58 -3.64
CA GLU A 58 0.15 -13.48 -4.12
C GLU A 58 0.04 -12.82 -5.52
N HIS A 59 1.16 -12.50 -6.20
CA HIS A 59 1.08 -12.04 -7.58
C HIS A 59 0.95 -13.20 -8.56
N HIS A 60 0.28 -12.96 -9.69
CA HIS A 60 0.20 -13.91 -10.78
C HIS A 60 1.57 -14.01 -11.49
N PRO A 61 2.09 -15.23 -11.72
CA PRO A 61 3.46 -15.43 -12.23
C PRO A 61 3.70 -14.90 -13.65
N GLU A 62 2.66 -14.78 -14.48
CA GLU A 62 2.78 -14.32 -15.87
C GLU A 62 2.27 -12.88 -16.07
N TRP A 63 1.32 -12.43 -15.25
CA TRP A 63 0.66 -11.13 -15.43
C TRP A 63 0.97 -10.13 -14.34
N GLY A 64 1.63 -10.58 -13.29
CA GLY A 64 1.98 -9.73 -12.15
C GLY A 64 0.80 -9.23 -11.30
N ILE A 65 -0.47 -9.36 -11.74
CA ILE A 65 -1.63 -8.91 -10.97
C ILE A 65 -1.70 -9.58 -9.61
N VAL A 66 -2.08 -8.83 -8.58
CA VAL A 66 -1.97 -9.26 -7.18
C VAL A 66 -3.34 -9.56 -6.58
N LYS A 67 -3.46 -10.70 -5.90
CA LYS A 67 -4.66 -11.06 -5.15
C LYS A 67 -5.02 -10.02 -4.09
N ASP A 68 -6.31 -9.92 -3.78
CA ASP A 68 -6.83 -9.08 -2.70
C ASP A 68 -6.35 -9.54 -1.31
N ARG A 69 -6.16 -10.84 -1.13
CA ARG A 69 -5.81 -11.47 0.16
C ARG A 69 -5.20 -12.86 0.00
N THR A 70 -4.58 -13.36 1.05
CA THR A 70 -3.98 -14.69 1.12
C THR A 70 -5.06 -15.78 1.27
N LYS A 71 -5.80 -16.05 0.19
CA LYS A 71 -6.77 -17.15 0.09
C LYS A 71 -6.72 -17.71 -1.34
N ASP A 72 -6.85 -19.03 -1.49
CA ASP A 72 -6.74 -19.69 -2.78
C ASP A 72 -7.79 -19.18 -3.79
N TRP A 73 -9.00 -18.91 -3.31
CA TRP A 73 -10.13 -18.42 -4.11
C TRP A 73 -10.13 -16.89 -4.33
N ALA A 74 -9.20 -16.16 -3.74
CA ALA A 74 -9.21 -14.70 -3.82
C ALA A 74 -8.92 -14.22 -5.24
N PRO A 75 -9.72 -13.25 -5.74
CA PRO A 75 -9.45 -12.60 -7.02
C PRO A 75 -8.27 -11.64 -6.90
N ALA A 76 -7.75 -11.20 -8.03
CA ALA A 76 -6.89 -10.03 -8.06
C ALA A 76 -7.69 -8.77 -7.73
N SER A 77 -7.06 -7.85 -6.99
CA SER A 77 -7.54 -6.47 -6.82
C SER A 77 -6.65 -5.53 -7.62
N ILE A 78 -7.25 -4.64 -8.42
CA ILE A 78 -6.47 -3.66 -9.19
C ILE A 78 -5.77 -2.66 -8.26
N ALA A 79 -6.34 -2.35 -7.09
CA ALA A 79 -5.68 -1.56 -6.06
C ALA A 79 -4.46 -2.29 -5.48
N SER A 80 -4.61 -3.58 -5.10
CA SER A 80 -3.47 -4.39 -4.63
C SER A 80 -2.36 -4.45 -5.66
N THR A 81 -2.71 -4.58 -6.94
CA THR A 81 -1.74 -4.57 -8.03
C THR A 81 -1.01 -3.22 -8.11
N GLY A 82 -1.74 -2.11 -8.01
CA GLY A 82 -1.15 -0.77 -7.96
C GLY A 82 -0.18 -0.56 -6.80
N PHE A 83 -0.50 -1.08 -5.61
CA PHE A 83 0.40 -1.08 -4.45
C PHE A 83 1.56 -2.07 -4.59
N GLY A 84 1.39 -3.14 -5.34
CA GLY A 84 2.46 -4.11 -5.62
C GLY A 84 3.67 -3.47 -6.30
N ILE A 85 3.44 -2.57 -7.25
CA ILE A 85 4.50 -1.90 -8.02
C ILE A 85 5.55 -1.23 -7.11
N PRO A 86 5.21 -0.30 -6.22
CA PRO A 86 6.19 0.27 -5.29
C PRO A 86 6.75 -0.76 -4.30
N CYS A 87 5.98 -1.80 -3.93
CA CYS A 87 6.49 -2.84 -3.04
C CYS A 87 7.62 -3.66 -3.69
N PHE A 88 7.55 -3.96 -4.98
CA PHE A 88 8.65 -4.64 -5.69
C PHE A 88 9.88 -3.74 -5.80
N ALA A 89 9.70 -2.45 -6.05
CA ALA A 89 10.80 -1.49 -6.04
C ALA A 89 11.48 -1.41 -4.65
N ILE A 90 10.70 -1.37 -3.56
CA ILE A 90 11.24 -1.43 -2.20
C ILE A 90 12.00 -2.74 -1.98
N GLY A 91 11.49 -3.87 -2.48
CA GLY A 91 12.19 -5.15 -2.43
C GLY A 91 13.57 -5.11 -3.10
N ALA A 92 13.68 -4.42 -4.22
CA ALA A 92 14.95 -4.21 -4.91
C ALA A 92 15.90 -3.29 -4.11
N GLU A 93 15.41 -2.16 -3.59
CA GLU A 93 16.21 -1.23 -2.77
C GLU A 93 16.70 -1.87 -1.47
N ARG A 94 15.91 -2.79 -0.92
CA ARG A 94 16.28 -3.59 0.28
C ARG A 94 17.12 -4.81 -0.04
N ASN A 95 17.44 -5.10 -1.30
CA ASN A 95 18.14 -6.29 -1.77
C ASN A 95 17.44 -7.61 -1.39
N TRP A 96 16.11 -7.61 -1.26
CA TRP A 96 15.32 -8.82 -1.08
C TRP A 96 15.07 -9.55 -2.41
N ILE A 97 15.03 -8.81 -3.50
CA ILE A 97 15.05 -9.29 -4.89
C ILE A 97 16.00 -8.43 -5.72
N SER A 98 16.36 -8.88 -6.90
CA SER A 98 17.12 -8.03 -7.81
C SER A 98 16.24 -6.93 -8.44
N ARG A 99 16.86 -5.82 -8.84
CA ARG A 99 16.16 -4.77 -9.59
C ARG A 99 15.56 -5.30 -10.89
N GLU A 100 16.26 -6.21 -11.55
CA GLU A 100 15.79 -6.87 -12.77
C GLU A 100 14.52 -7.69 -12.51
N GLN A 101 14.46 -8.46 -11.42
CA GLN A 101 13.25 -9.18 -11.02
C GLN A 101 12.09 -8.23 -10.74
N ALA A 102 12.33 -7.15 -9.99
CA ALA A 102 11.31 -6.14 -9.69
C ALA A 102 10.78 -5.46 -10.97
N ALA A 103 11.68 -5.10 -11.90
CA ALA A 103 11.32 -4.52 -13.18
C ALA A 103 10.53 -5.50 -14.06
N GLY A 104 10.93 -6.77 -14.10
CA GLY A 104 10.23 -7.82 -14.85
C GLY A 104 8.79 -7.99 -14.38
N ILE A 105 8.56 -8.18 -13.08
CA ILE A 105 7.19 -8.31 -12.53
C ILE A 105 6.36 -7.05 -12.82
N THR A 106 6.97 -5.88 -12.69
CA THR A 106 6.27 -4.61 -12.99
C THR A 106 5.91 -4.51 -14.47
N LEU A 107 6.80 -4.90 -15.36
CA LEU A 107 6.55 -4.90 -16.80
C LEU A 107 5.43 -5.87 -17.19
N ASP A 108 5.36 -7.05 -16.59
CA ASP A 108 4.26 -8.01 -16.80
C ASP A 108 2.91 -7.39 -16.39
N MET A 109 2.85 -6.66 -15.26
CA MET A 109 1.65 -5.92 -14.86
C MET A 109 1.26 -4.86 -15.89
N LEU A 110 2.22 -4.08 -16.37
CA LEU A 110 1.98 -3.03 -17.36
C LEU A 110 1.47 -3.64 -18.68
N HIS A 111 2.10 -4.70 -19.16
CA HIS A 111 1.67 -5.43 -20.36
C HIS A 111 0.27 -6.02 -20.20
N PHE A 112 -0.05 -6.59 -19.03
CA PHE A 112 -1.39 -7.10 -18.77
C PHE A 112 -2.45 -6.00 -18.95
N PHE A 113 -2.30 -4.85 -18.29
CA PHE A 113 -3.27 -3.77 -18.37
C PHE A 113 -3.30 -3.10 -19.76
N TYR A 114 -2.14 -2.91 -20.39
CA TYR A 114 -2.05 -2.33 -21.73
C TYR A 114 -2.77 -3.18 -22.78
N ASN A 115 -2.64 -4.49 -22.71
CA ASN A 115 -3.26 -5.43 -23.66
C ASN A 115 -4.66 -5.89 -23.26
N SER A 116 -5.15 -5.47 -22.09
CA SER A 116 -6.44 -5.92 -21.56
C SER A 116 -7.62 -5.39 -22.38
N VAL A 117 -8.70 -6.20 -22.44
CA VAL A 117 -9.89 -5.83 -23.19
C VAL A 117 -10.72 -4.82 -22.42
N GLN A 118 -10.99 -3.68 -23.05
CA GLN A 118 -11.87 -2.63 -22.57
C GLN A 118 -13.11 -2.58 -23.45
N SER A 119 -14.27 -2.97 -22.94
CA SER A 119 -15.55 -2.89 -23.69
C SER A 119 -16.75 -2.81 -22.76
N ALA A 120 -17.93 -2.54 -23.32
CA ALA A 120 -19.19 -2.55 -22.59
C ALA A 120 -19.65 -3.98 -22.19
N ASP A 121 -18.97 -5.02 -22.65
CA ASP A 121 -19.23 -6.40 -22.23
C ASP A 121 -18.78 -6.57 -20.78
N THR A 122 -19.58 -7.27 -19.99
CA THR A 122 -19.30 -7.51 -18.57
C THR A 122 -18.18 -8.53 -18.32
N ASN A 123 -17.76 -9.28 -19.36
CA ASN A 123 -16.68 -10.26 -19.25
C ASN A 123 -15.36 -9.71 -19.81
N THR A 124 -14.99 -8.50 -19.40
CA THR A 124 -13.78 -7.79 -19.79
C THR A 124 -13.02 -7.32 -18.55
N THR A 125 -11.83 -6.77 -18.75
CA THR A 125 -10.99 -6.26 -17.64
C THR A 125 -11.43 -4.87 -17.19
N GLY A 126 -12.04 -4.09 -18.10
CA GLY A 126 -12.48 -2.73 -17.80
C GLY A 126 -13.34 -2.12 -18.92
N TYR A 127 -13.67 -0.83 -18.75
CA TYR A 127 -14.43 -0.05 -19.72
C TYR A 127 -14.10 1.45 -19.60
N ASN A 128 -13.94 2.12 -20.74
CA ASN A 128 -13.67 3.55 -20.83
C ASN A 128 -12.52 4.04 -19.94
N GLY A 129 -11.43 3.27 -19.85
CA GLY A 129 -10.25 3.62 -19.06
C GLY A 129 -10.37 3.34 -17.56
N CYS A 130 -11.51 2.84 -17.10
CA CYS A 130 -11.66 2.33 -15.73
C CYS A 130 -11.61 0.81 -15.73
N TYR A 131 -11.06 0.24 -14.68
CA TYR A 131 -10.97 -1.20 -14.48
C TYR A 131 -12.00 -1.67 -13.46
N TYR A 132 -12.41 -2.94 -13.56
CA TYR A 132 -13.23 -3.56 -12.54
C TYR A 132 -12.43 -3.79 -11.27
N HIS A 133 -13.01 -3.54 -10.11
CA HIS A 133 -12.38 -3.66 -8.79
C HIS A 133 -11.65 -5.00 -8.62
N PHE A 134 -12.35 -6.11 -8.95
CA PHE A 134 -11.80 -7.45 -8.85
C PHE A 134 -11.74 -8.13 -10.22
N LEU A 135 -10.62 -8.82 -10.46
CA LEU A 135 -10.36 -9.57 -11.67
C LEU A 135 -10.09 -11.04 -11.33
N LYS A 136 -10.59 -11.94 -12.16
CA LYS A 136 -10.27 -13.37 -12.06
C LYS A 136 -8.78 -13.59 -12.26
N MET A 137 -8.19 -14.43 -11.42
CA MET A 137 -6.78 -14.77 -11.53
C MET A 137 -6.44 -15.61 -12.77
N ASP A 138 -7.40 -16.35 -13.31
CA ASP A 138 -7.22 -17.25 -14.47
C ASP A 138 -7.48 -16.61 -15.84
N THR A 139 -8.26 -15.54 -15.89
CA THR A 139 -8.67 -14.91 -17.16
C THR A 139 -8.42 -13.41 -17.22
N GLY A 140 -8.11 -12.77 -16.07
CA GLY A 140 -7.94 -11.31 -15.99
C GLY A 140 -9.22 -10.51 -16.24
N THR A 141 -10.39 -11.17 -16.35
CA THR A 141 -11.67 -10.51 -16.58
C THR A 141 -12.41 -10.25 -15.26
N ARG A 142 -13.47 -9.44 -15.31
CA ARG A 142 -14.30 -9.09 -14.17
C ARG A 142 -14.67 -10.30 -13.32
N GLU A 143 -14.37 -10.24 -12.03
CA GLU A 143 -14.84 -11.23 -11.05
C GLU A 143 -16.16 -10.75 -10.44
N TRP A 144 -17.08 -11.68 -10.19
CA TRP A 144 -18.42 -11.43 -9.64
C TRP A 144 -19.19 -10.35 -10.43
N ARG A 145 -19.97 -9.54 -9.70
CA ARG A 145 -20.63 -8.33 -10.23
C ARG A 145 -20.02 -7.07 -9.63
N CYS A 146 -18.68 -7.06 -9.46
CA CYS A 146 -18.02 -5.88 -8.92
C CYS A 146 -18.16 -4.69 -9.87
N GLU A 147 -18.02 -3.49 -9.33
CA GLU A 147 -18.12 -2.23 -10.05
C GLU A 147 -16.88 -1.92 -10.91
N LEU A 148 -17.04 -1.04 -11.89
CA LEU A 148 -15.93 -0.28 -12.44
C LEU A 148 -15.50 0.73 -11.37
N SER A 149 -14.31 0.55 -10.82
CA SER A 149 -13.83 1.37 -9.71
C SER A 149 -12.92 2.49 -10.18
N THR A 150 -13.38 3.72 -10.04
CA THR A 150 -12.54 4.89 -10.31
C THR A 150 -11.47 5.09 -9.26
N VAL A 151 -11.75 4.76 -8.00
CA VAL A 151 -10.80 4.86 -6.89
C VAL A 151 -9.65 3.88 -7.07
N ASP A 152 -9.97 2.60 -7.29
CA ASP A 152 -8.95 1.56 -7.43
C ASP A 152 -8.17 1.72 -8.74
N THR A 153 -8.83 2.18 -9.82
CA THR A 153 -8.13 2.57 -11.05
C THR A 153 -7.16 3.71 -10.78
N GLY A 154 -7.54 4.69 -9.96
CA GLY A 154 -6.65 5.77 -9.53
C GLY A 154 -5.43 5.25 -8.77
N LEU A 155 -5.61 4.29 -7.85
CA LEU A 155 -4.51 3.65 -7.11
C LEU A 155 -3.58 2.86 -8.05
N LEU A 156 -4.13 2.14 -9.03
CA LEU A 156 -3.35 1.48 -10.07
C LEU A 156 -2.51 2.50 -10.88
N MET A 157 -3.14 3.60 -11.32
CA MET A 157 -2.44 4.65 -12.06
C MET A 157 -1.32 5.31 -11.25
N MET A 158 -1.50 5.48 -9.94
CA MET A 158 -0.44 5.98 -9.05
C MET A 158 0.76 5.02 -9.03
N GLY A 159 0.52 3.70 -8.95
CA GLY A 159 1.57 2.69 -9.08
C GLY A 159 2.31 2.77 -10.42
N ILE A 160 1.57 2.93 -11.53
CA ILE A 160 2.14 3.07 -12.87
C ILE A 160 3.01 4.35 -12.99
N ILE A 161 2.52 5.46 -12.46
CA ILE A 161 3.30 6.73 -12.44
C ILE A 161 4.56 6.57 -11.58
N PHE A 162 4.47 5.85 -10.46
CA PHE A 162 5.63 5.51 -9.65
C PHE A 162 6.66 4.68 -10.47
N ALA A 163 6.20 3.61 -11.14
CA ALA A 163 7.06 2.77 -11.97
C ALA A 163 7.82 3.59 -13.01
N ARG A 164 7.14 4.45 -13.75
CA ARG A 164 7.73 5.34 -14.76
C ARG A 164 8.87 6.21 -14.21
N ASN A 165 8.77 6.62 -12.94
CA ASN A 165 9.81 7.46 -12.33
C ASN A 165 10.94 6.65 -11.71
N TYR A 166 10.65 5.45 -11.21
CA TYR A 166 11.64 4.60 -10.56
C TYR A 166 12.47 3.81 -11.57
N TYR A 167 11.82 3.18 -12.55
CA TYR A 167 12.47 2.41 -13.61
C TYR A 167 12.85 3.35 -14.76
N SER A 168 14.03 3.96 -14.67
CA SER A 168 14.50 4.97 -15.61
C SER A 168 15.95 4.75 -16.06
N LEU A 169 16.51 3.56 -15.81
CA LEU A 169 17.86 3.22 -16.24
C LEU A 169 17.91 2.94 -17.75
N ASP A 170 19.07 3.23 -18.35
CA ASP A 170 19.32 3.02 -19.77
C ASP A 170 19.63 1.54 -20.07
N ASN A 171 18.64 0.68 -19.88
CA ASN A 171 18.69 -0.75 -20.22
C ASN A 171 17.43 -1.17 -20.98
N GLU A 172 17.49 -2.31 -21.68
CA GLU A 172 16.42 -2.76 -22.58
C GLU A 172 15.08 -3.04 -21.87
N MET A 173 15.11 -3.44 -20.60
CA MET A 173 13.90 -3.75 -19.86
C MET A 173 13.20 -2.48 -19.36
N GLU A 174 13.95 -1.52 -18.83
CA GLU A 174 13.37 -0.30 -18.24
C GLU A 174 13.00 0.75 -19.31
N LYS A 175 13.39 0.54 -20.58
CA LYS A 175 12.98 1.37 -21.73
C LYS A 175 11.62 1.00 -22.32
N GLN A 176 11.07 -0.15 -22.00
CA GLN A 176 9.75 -0.62 -22.46
C GLN A 176 8.62 0.07 -21.71
#